data_e2070cb0c3703f8bfc9ec22fed253363
#
_entry.id   e2070cb0c3703f8bfc9ec22fed253363
#
_cell.length_a   1.000
_cell.length_b   1.000
_cell.length_c   1.000
_cell.angle_alpha   90.00
_cell.angle_beta   90.00
_cell.angle_gamma   90.00
#
_symmetry.space_group_name_H-M   'P 1'
#
loop_
_entity.id
_entity.type
_entity.pdbx_description
1 polymer ?
#
loop_
_entity_poly.entity_id
_entity_poly.type
_entity_poly.pdbx_seq_one_letter_code
_entity_poly.pdbx_strand_id
1 'polypeptide(L)'
;MAARTTAPTTSGGSTLRAASLGGTRRDLGLDLARAYAVLTLLIAFGYWLQLIPVSWRFWVPQLVTPAEPLFAAILGAAAWHYARTASFPQLFAGTIVRFLALLVLGVAVVQGAAYVPLPGVTTPAQGFAYSLPFDMLIHLAILTLLTLAVVYLPLWVLAVLTIAASPYLSWTHDILLEAAARADAWSAGAFPFLKANGLNLTASAQLLWVMCLGILLVRLYTSLGAKIAVPVVLAVLALSVYRVFNPYTGLGVLDAPYVQLTLSLAATLYFWAECARLLSAQAGALTPVARLGQMSLSASIVLGALIIYAGPTIKAFTVGEHYVATGGWGTAVYWTAFLILGIIIAVGFCALWARMARSLAGRGPLEAILALISGRG
;
A
#
# COMPACT_ATOMS: atom_id res chain seq x y z
N MET A 1 7.13 43.60 48.15
CA MET A 1 6.86 43.93 46.72
C MET A 1 7.74 43.05 45.85
N ALA A 2 7.20 41.97 45.31
CA ALA A 2 7.92 41.04 44.45
C ALA A 2 7.32 41.18 43.04
N ALA A 3 8.12 41.67 42.10
CA ALA A 3 7.74 41.84 40.71
C ALA A 3 7.65 40.46 40.01
N ARG A 4 6.45 40.10 39.55
CA ARG A 4 6.24 38.97 38.65
C ARG A 4 6.67 39.36 37.24
N THR A 5 7.78 38.83 36.79
CA THR A 5 8.19 38.86 35.38
C THR A 5 7.34 37.86 34.59
N THR A 6 6.43 38.38 33.77
CA THR A 6 5.69 37.60 32.78
C THR A 6 6.60 37.28 31.60
N ALA A 7 6.89 36.00 31.40
CA ALA A 7 7.57 35.52 30.20
C ALA A 7 6.67 35.68 28.97
N PRO A 8 7.21 36.05 27.79
CA PRO A 8 6.43 36.16 26.57
C PRO A 8 6.04 34.77 26.05
N THR A 9 4.75 34.56 25.89
CA THR A 9 4.19 33.42 25.17
C THR A 9 4.57 33.51 23.69
N THR A 10 5.54 32.74 23.27
CA THR A 10 5.82 32.52 21.84
C THR A 10 4.65 31.73 21.24
N SER A 11 3.76 32.44 20.59
CA SER A 11 2.71 31.92 19.73
C SER A 11 3.31 31.34 18.48
N GLY A 12 2.78 30.17 18.06
CA GLY A 12 2.76 29.80 16.65
C GLY A 12 3.64 28.66 16.18
N GLY A 13 3.73 27.58 16.95
CA GLY A 13 3.98 26.28 16.36
C GLY A 13 2.64 25.55 16.24
N SER A 14 2.03 25.56 15.07
CA SER A 14 0.86 24.70 14.79
C SER A 14 1.32 23.24 14.84
N THR A 15 1.42 22.71 16.04
CA THR A 15 1.50 21.27 16.25
C THR A 15 0.24 20.68 15.66
N LEU A 16 0.38 20.01 14.51
CA LEU A 16 -0.61 19.11 13.97
C LEU A 16 -0.93 18.07 15.06
N ARG A 17 -1.86 18.40 15.95
CA ARG A 17 -2.43 17.42 16.87
C ARG A 17 -3.19 16.43 16.00
N ALA A 18 -2.57 15.27 15.78
CA ALA A 18 -3.25 14.13 15.19
C ALA A 18 -4.54 13.90 15.97
N ALA A 19 -5.68 14.04 15.29
CA ALA A 19 -6.96 13.69 15.87
C ALA A 19 -6.91 12.19 16.21
N SER A 20 -6.76 11.86 17.49
CA SER A 20 -6.67 10.49 17.95
C SER A 20 -8.08 9.90 18.01
N LEU A 21 -8.44 9.12 17.00
CA LEU A 21 -9.56 8.20 17.10
C LEU A 21 -9.11 7.00 17.96
N GLY A 22 -9.42 7.04 19.25
CA GLY A 22 -9.13 5.94 20.18
C GLY A 22 -7.68 5.85 20.64
N GLY A 23 -7.25 6.66 21.59
CA GLY A 23 -6.14 6.45 22.54
C GLY A 23 -4.71 6.28 22.02
N THR A 24 -4.48 6.00 20.74
CA THR A 24 -3.16 5.89 20.14
C THR A 24 -2.94 7.06 19.18
N ARG A 25 -1.75 7.70 19.22
CA ARG A 25 -1.34 8.77 18.28
C ARG A 25 -1.15 8.19 16.87
N ARG A 26 -2.23 7.81 16.20
CA ARG A 26 -2.20 7.33 14.82
C ARG A 26 -2.33 8.49 13.85
N ASP A 27 -1.63 8.39 12.73
CA ASP A 27 -1.72 9.36 11.65
C ASP A 27 -2.94 9.01 10.78
N LEU A 28 -3.99 9.85 10.86
CA LEU A 28 -5.22 9.70 10.09
C LEU A 28 -4.94 9.72 8.57
N GLY A 29 -3.98 10.51 8.10
CA GLY A 29 -3.62 10.59 6.69
C GLY A 29 -3.10 9.25 6.16
N LEU A 30 -2.24 8.58 6.93
CA LEU A 30 -1.76 7.25 6.58
C LEU A 30 -2.84 6.18 6.64
N ASP A 31 -3.79 6.27 7.59
CA ASP A 31 -4.91 5.33 7.64
C ASP A 31 -5.84 5.52 6.42
N LEU A 32 -6.10 6.76 5.99
CA LEU A 32 -6.83 7.04 4.75
C LEU A 32 -6.08 6.55 3.49
N ALA A 33 -4.77 6.76 3.43
CA ALA A 33 -3.94 6.24 2.34
C ALA A 33 -3.94 4.71 2.28
N ARG A 34 -3.93 4.01 3.42
CA ARG A 34 -4.08 2.55 3.49
C ARG A 34 -5.44 2.08 3.03
N ALA A 35 -6.51 2.77 3.42
CA ALA A 35 -7.86 2.46 2.94
C ALA A 35 -7.94 2.60 1.41
N TYR A 36 -7.36 3.65 0.86
CA TYR A 36 -7.25 3.82 -0.58
C TYR A 36 -6.42 2.69 -1.23
N ALA A 37 -5.31 2.26 -0.62
CA ALA A 37 -4.52 1.14 -1.12
C ALA A 37 -5.32 -0.18 -1.17
N VAL A 38 -6.21 -0.44 -0.21
CA VAL A 38 -7.14 -1.58 -0.25
C VAL A 38 -8.12 -1.47 -1.42
N LEU A 39 -8.61 -0.26 -1.72
CA LEU A 39 -9.48 -0.02 -2.88
C LEU A 39 -8.73 -0.22 -4.20
N THR A 40 -7.48 0.25 -4.29
CA THR A 40 -6.65 0.03 -5.50
C THR A 40 -6.28 -1.44 -5.70
N LEU A 41 -6.21 -2.22 -4.62
CA LEU A 41 -6.05 -3.67 -4.70
C LEU A 41 -7.27 -4.33 -5.34
N LEU A 42 -8.50 -3.91 -5.02
CA LEU A 42 -9.70 -4.37 -5.72
C LEU A 42 -9.66 -4.09 -7.23
N ILE A 43 -9.12 -2.93 -7.61
CA ILE A 43 -8.95 -2.57 -9.01
C ILE A 43 -7.93 -3.50 -9.67
N ALA A 44 -6.80 -3.79 -9.01
CA ALA A 44 -5.81 -4.74 -9.50
C ALA A 44 -6.41 -6.14 -9.69
N PHE A 45 -7.24 -6.60 -8.77
CA PHE A 45 -7.97 -7.86 -8.91
C PHE A 45 -8.96 -7.84 -10.10
N GLY A 46 -9.62 -6.71 -10.34
CA GLY A 46 -10.48 -6.55 -11.51
C GLY A 46 -9.72 -6.65 -12.83
N TYR A 47 -8.48 -6.17 -12.90
CA TYR A 47 -7.58 -6.40 -14.04
C TYR A 47 -7.27 -7.87 -14.21
N TRP A 48 -6.87 -8.52 -13.14
CA TRP A 48 -6.52 -9.94 -13.14
C TRP A 48 -7.70 -10.83 -13.54
N LEU A 49 -8.92 -10.52 -13.07
CA LEU A 49 -10.15 -11.21 -13.43
C LEU A 49 -10.68 -10.81 -14.83
N GLN A 50 -10.02 -9.88 -15.50
CA GLN A 50 -10.43 -9.34 -16.80
C GLN A 50 -11.82 -8.67 -16.80
N LEU A 51 -12.28 -8.19 -15.64
CA LEU A 51 -13.57 -7.53 -15.47
C LEU A 51 -13.57 -6.09 -15.99
N ILE A 52 -12.40 -5.45 -16.14
CA ILE A 52 -12.32 -4.06 -16.58
C ILE A 52 -12.59 -4.00 -18.09
N PRO A 53 -13.56 -3.16 -18.54
CA PRO A 53 -13.83 -2.95 -19.95
C PRO A 53 -12.57 -2.58 -20.73
N VAL A 54 -12.39 -3.14 -21.94
CA VAL A 54 -11.19 -2.91 -22.75
C VAL A 54 -10.95 -1.43 -22.98
N SER A 55 -12.01 -0.65 -23.24
CA SER A 55 -11.95 0.81 -23.40
C SER A 55 -11.46 1.55 -22.13
N TRP A 56 -11.64 0.99 -20.95
CA TRP A 56 -11.24 1.59 -19.68
C TRP A 56 -9.86 1.16 -19.22
N ARG A 57 -9.31 0.08 -19.77
CA ARG A 57 -7.97 -0.44 -19.41
C ARG A 57 -6.87 0.59 -19.62
N PHE A 58 -7.06 1.49 -20.56
CA PHE A 58 -6.13 2.60 -20.78
C PHE A 58 -6.25 3.68 -19.71
N TRP A 59 -7.48 4.02 -19.28
CA TRP A 59 -7.75 5.14 -18.38
C TRP A 59 -7.47 4.82 -16.91
N VAL A 60 -7.82 3.62 -16.47
CA VAL A 60 -7.73 3.24 -15.05
C VAL A 60 -6.29 3.38 -14.52
N PRO A 61 -5.23 2.91 -15.20
CA PRO A 61 -3.86 3.11 -14.73
C PRO A 61 -3.41 4.57 -14.65
N GLN A 62 -4.04 5.46 -15.42
CA GLN A 62 -3.75 6.89 -15.40
C GLN A 62 -4.34 7.59 -14.18
N LEU A 63 -5.42 7.05 -13.62
CA LEU A 63 -6.18 7.65 -12.52
C LEU A 63 -5.92 6.97 -11.18
N VAL A 64 -5.37 5.77 -11.18
CA VAL A 64 -5.25 4.93 -9.98
C VAL A 64 -3.79 4.59 -9.73
N THR A 65 -3.31 4.90 -8.54
CA THR A 65 -1.98 4.48 -8.09
C THR A 65 -1.97 2.96 -7.87
N PRO A 66 -1.02 2.21 -8.45
CA PRO A 66 -0.94 0.76 -8.25
C PRO A 66 -0.83 0.39 -6.76
N ALA A 67 -1.54 -0.67 -6.35
CA ALA A 67 -1.66 -1.06 -4.95
C ALA A 67 -0.31 -1.43 -4.30
N GLU A 68 0.46 -2.28 -4.94
CA GLU A 68 1.71 -2.81 -4.39
C GLU A 68 2.75 -1.71 -4.14
N PRO A 69 3.09 -0.84 -5.11
CA PRO A 69 3.95 0.31 -4.86
C PRO A 69 3.37 1.26 -3.78
N LEU A 70 2.06 1.45 -3.75
CA LEU A 70 1.44 2.30 -2.74
C LEU A 70 1.59 1.72 -1.34
N PHE A 71 1.41 0.41 -1.15
CA PHE A 71 1.68 -0.24 0.13
C PHE A 71 3.16 -0.13 0.53
N ALA A 72 4.10 -0.27 -0.40
CA ALA A 72 5.53 -0.09 -0.13
C ALA A 72 5.86 1.34 0.30
N ALA A 73 5.29 2.36 -0.36
CA ALA A 73 5.46 3.76 0.01
C ALA A 73 4.85 4.06 1.39
N ILE A 74 3.65 3.56 1.68
CA ILE A 74 2.99 3.70 2.98
C ILE A 74 3.80 3.00 4.08
N LEU A 75 4.40 1.84 3.79
CA LEU A 75 5.28 1.13 4.72
C LEU A 75 6.46 2.02 5.12
N GLY A 76 7.14 2.62 4.14
CA GLY A 76 8.23 3.56 4.39
C GLY A 76 7.78 4.77 5.22
N ALA A 77 6.68 5.41 4.84
CA ALA A 77 6.10 6.54 5.57
C ALA A 77 5.75 6.18 7.01
N ALA A 78 5.12 5.04 7.24
CA ALA A 78 4.76 4.55 8.57
C ALA A 78 5.99 4.20 9.42
N ALA A 79 7.03 3.63 8.82
CA ALA A 79 8.29 3.35 9.50
C ALA A 79 8.94 4.63 10.02
N TRP A 80 8.93 5.69 9.22
CA TRP A 80 9.41 7.01 9.65
C TRP A 80 8.64 7.58 10.85
N HIS A 81 7.30 7.59 10.77
CA HIS A 81 6.48 8.07 11.91
C HIS A 81 6.75 7.28 13.17
N TYR A 82 6.94 5.98 13.03
CA TYR A 82 7.24 5.12 14.17
C TYR A 82 8.64 5.37 14.72
N ALA A 83 9.66 5.51 13.87
CA ALA A 83 11.04 5.78 14.28
C ALA A 83 11.20 7.10 15.06
N ARG A 84 10.31 8.08 14.83
CA ARG A 84 10.31 9.36 15.59
C ARG A 84 9.82 9.24 17.03
N THR A 85 9.04 8.21 17.34
CA THR A 85 8.36 8.07 18.63
C THR A 85 8.88 6.89 19.45
N ALA A 86 9.50 5.91 18.82
CA ALA A 86 10.04 4.71 19.45
C ALA A 86 11.55 4.83 19.68
N SER A 87 12.05 4.20 20.75
CA SER A 87 13.48 3.98 20.92
C SER A 87 13.99 2.96 19.89
N PHE A 88 15.30 2.98 19.60
CA PHE A 88 15.89 2.04 18.63
C PHE A 88 15.62 0.55 18.97
N PRO A 89 15.75 0.08 20.23
CA PRO A 89 15.43 -1.30 20.58
C PRO A 89 13.95 -1.65 20.32
N GLN A 90 13.03 -0.71 20.59
CA GLN A 90 11.59 -0.90 20.31
C GLN A 90 11.31 -0.94 18.81
N LEU A 91 11.96 -0.06 18.03
CA LEU A 91 11.88 -0.08 16.58
C LEU A 91 12.40 -1.41 16.02
N PHE A 92 13.59 -1.83 16.45
CA PHE A 92 14.22 -3.08 16.02
C PHE A 92 13.32 -4.29 16.31
N ALA A 93 12.96 -4.48 17.60
CA ALA A 93 12.10 -5.61 17.99
C ALA A 93 10.77 -5.60 17.23
N GLY A 94 10.10 -4.43 17.17
CA GLY A 94 8.83 -4.32 16.46
C GLY A 94 8.95 -4.55 14.95
N THR A 95 10.08 -4.24 14.34
CA THR A 95 10.33 -4.48 12.90
C THR A 95 10.58 -5.96 12.64
N ILE A 96 11.42 -6.62 13.47
CA ILE A 96 11.67 -8.07 13.35
C ILE A 96 10.38 -8.87 13.51
N VAL A 97 9.56 -8.54 14.52
CA VAL A 97 8.28 -9.21 14.74
C VAL A 97 7.36 -9.04 13.53
N ARG A 98 7.27 -7.83 12.96
CA ARG A 98 6.45 -7.59 11.76
C ARG A 98 6.98 -8.33 10.54
N PHE A 99 8.29 -8.33 10.35
CA PHE A 99 8.93 -9.10 9.28
C PHE A 99 8.54 -10.57 9.36
N LEU A 100 8.75 -11.20 10.53
CA LEU A 100 8.43 -12.62 10.73
C LEU A 100 6.94 -12.90 10.54
N ALA A 101 6.08 -12.05 11.09
CA ALA A 101 4.65 -12.25 10.98
C ALA A 101 4.12 -12.05 9.54
N LEU A 102 4.62 -11.05 8.80
CA LEU A 102 4.27 -10.88 7.39
C LEU A 102 4.81 -12.02 6.52
N LEU A 103 6.02 -12.52 6.83
CA LEU A 103 6.61 -13.66 6.14
C LEU A 103 5.77 -14.92 6.36
N VAL A 104 5.48 -15.26 7.62
CA VAL A 104 4.66 -16.43 7.97
C VAL A 104 3.28 -16.33 7.34
N LEU A 105 2.66 -15.16 7.44
CA LEU A 105 1.33 -14.92 6.86
C LEU A 105 1.36 -15.03 5.34
N GLY A 106 2.36 -14.44 4.67
CA GLY A 106 2.53 -14.53 3.23
C GLY A 106 2.68 -15.98 2.78
N VAL A 107 3.56 -16.73 3.43
CA VAL A 107 3.74 -18.17 3.16
C VAL A 107 2.45 -18.95 3.41
N ALA A 108 1.75 -18.70 4.53
CA ALA A 108 0.50 -19.41 4.84
C ALA A 108 -0.60 -19.13 3.80
N VAL A 109 -0.70 -17.89 3.32
CA VAL A 109 -1.69 -17.50 2.30
C VAL A 109 -1.34 -18.10 0.94
N VAL A 110 -0.08 -18.06 0.54
CA VAL A 110 0.40 -18.69 -0.72
C VAL A 110 0.16 -20.19 -0.69
N GLN A 111 0.53 -20.86 0.40
CA GLN A 111 0.29 -22.30 0.58
C GLN A 111 -1.21 -22.61 0.62
N GLY A 112 -2.00 -21.85 1.38
CA GLY A 112 -3.45 -22.02 1.43
C GLY A 112 -4.10 -21.90 0.06
N ALA A 113 -3.67 -20.94 -0.75
CA ALA A 113 -4.16 -20.77 -2.12
C ALA A 113 -3.77 -21.94 -3.04
N ALA A 114 -2.58 -22.51 -2.87
CA ALA A 114 -2.12 -23.64 -3.66
C ALA A 114 -2.92 -24.94 -3.40
N TYR A 115 -3.47 -25.10 -2.20
CA TYR A 115 -4.23 -26.30 -1.80
C TYR A 115 -5.75 -26.15 -1.95
N VAL A 116 -6.25 -24.97 -2.30
CA VAL A 116 -7.69 -24.78 -2.50
C VAL A 116 -8.10 -25.50 -3.79
N PRO A 117 -9.07 -26.43 -3.74
CA PRO A 117 -9.62 -27.06 -4.94
C PRO A 117 -10.47 -26.03 -5.69
N LEU A 118 -9.85 -25.32 -6.61
CA LEU A 118 -10.53 -24.35 -7.46
C LEU A 118 -11.13 -25.08 -8.67
N PRO A 119 -12.36 -24.75 -9.09
CA PRO A 119 -12.93 -25.31 -10.31
C PRO A 119 -12.00 -25.07 -11.51
N GLY A 120 -11.62 -26.13 -12.22
CA GLY A 120 -10.70 -26.07 -13.36
C GLY A 120 -9.21 -26.01 -13.02
N VAL A 121 -8.83 -26.05 -11.74
CA VAL A 121 -7.43 -26.13 -11.30
C VAL A 121 -7.09 -27.59 -11.04
N THR A 122 -6.26 -28.18 -11.89
CA THR A 122 -5.89 -29.59 -11.80
C THR A 122 -4.52 -29.83 -11.15
N THR A 123 -3.71 -28.77 -10.98
CA THR A 123 -2.35 -28.89 -10.44
C THR A 123 -2.06 -27.80 -9.41
N PRO A 124 -1.20 -28.06 -8.40
CA PRO A 124 -0.73 -27.04 -7.44
C PRO A 124 -0.11 -25.81 -8.11
N ALA A 125 0.57 -25.99 -9.24
CA ALA A 125 1.16 -24.88 -10.00
C ALA A 125 0.09 -23.93 -10.58
N GLN A 126 -1.07 -24.44 -10.96
CA GLN A 126 -2.20 -23.61 -11.38
C GLN A 126 -2.82 -22.87 -10.21
N GLY A 127 -2.93 -23.51 -9.04
CA GLY A 127 -3.35 -22.85 -7.79
C GLY A 127 -2.40 -21.71 -7.39
N PHE A 128 -1.09 -21.93 -7.54
CA PHE A 128 -0.08 -20.90 -7.29
C PHE A 128 -0.25 -19.66 -8.18
N ALA A 129 -0.62 -19.84 -9.45
CA ALA A 129 -0.92 -18.71 -10.34
C ALA A 129 -2.07 -17.82 -9.84
N TYR A 130 -3.00 -18.36 -9.05
CA TYR A 130 -4.07 -17.60 -8.41
C TYR A 130 -3.65 -16.95 -7.06
N SER A 131 -2.51 -17.34 -6.50
CA SER A 131 -1.99 -16.78 -5.26
C SER A 131 -1.08 -15.56 -5.46
N LEU A 132 -0.70 -15.26 -6.70
CA LEU A 132 0.21 -14.16 -7.05
C LEU A 132 -0.09 -12.80 -6.38
N PRO A 133 -1.37 -12.40 -6.17
CA PRO A 133 -1.65 -11.15 -5.47
C PRO A 133 -1.21 -11.12 -3.99
N PHE A 134 -0.80 -12.26 -3.43
CA PHE A 134 -0.42 -12.39 -2.01
C PHE A 134 1.08 -12.52 -1.75
N ASP A 135 1.89 -12.76 -2.77
CA ASP A 135 3.35 -12.67 -2.67
C ASP A 135 3.81 -11.26 -2.26
N MET A 136 2.98 -10.24 -2.52
CA MET A 136 3.14 -8.89 -1.99
C MET A 136 3.42 -8.87 -0.48
N LEU A 137 2.82 -9.77 0.31
CA LEU A 137 3.06 -9.84 1.77
C LEU A 137 4.51 -10.22 2.08
N ILE A 138 5.11 -11.10 1.28
CA ILE A 138 6.50 -11.51 1.41
C ILE A 138 7.43 -10.37 1.00
N HIS A 139 7.12 -9.65 -0.07
CA HIS A 139 7.85 -8.45 -0.48
C HIS A 139 7.78 -7.35 0.59
N LEU A 140 6.60 -7.10 1.16
CA LEU A 140 6.44 -6.15 2.27
C LEU A 140 7.18 -6.60 3.54
N ALA A 141 7.29 -7.92 3.80
CA ALA A 141 8.10 -8.43 4.90
C ALA A 141 9.57 -8.04 4.71
N ILE A 142 10.16 -8.31 3.54
CA ILE A 142 11.54 -7.95 3.23
C ILE A 142 11.76 -6.45 3.32
N LEU A 143 10.87 -5.64 2.73
CA LEU A 143 10.93 -4.19 2.81
C LEU A 143 10.83 -3.69 4.24
N THR A 144 10.00 -4.33 5.08
CA THR A 144 9.90 -4.01 6.51
C THR A 144 11.25 -4.15 7.21
N LEU A 145 12.01 -5.21 6.93
CA LEU A 145 13.35 -5.38 7.47
C LEU A 145 14.32 -4.29 6.98
N LEU A 146 14.27 -3.97 5.69
CA LEU A 146 15.12 -2.94 5.08
C LEU A 146 14.85 -1.54 5.62
N THR A 147 13.65 -1.26 6.19
CA THR A 147 13.38 0.05 6.82
C THR A 147 14.35 0.37 7.94
N LEU A 148 14.87 -0.64 8.68
CA LEU A 148 15.85 -0.42 9.74
C LEU A 148 17.14 0.24 9.23
N ALA A 149 17.55 -0.10 8.01
CA ALA A 149 18.77 0.44 7.42
C ALA A 149 18.59 1.88 6.90
N VAL A 150 17.38 2.24 6.47
CA VAL A 150 17.18 3.51 5.73
C VAL A 150 16.43 4.59 6.52
N VAL A 151 15.68 4.25 7.57
CA VAL A 151 14.78 5.18 8.25
C VAL A 151 15.51 6.32 8.96
N TYR A 152 16.73 6.11 9.41
CA TYR A 152 17.56 7.12 10.09
C TYR A 152 18.53 7.87 9.15
N LEU A 153 18.58 7.52 7.87
CA LEU A 153 19.48 8.20 6.93
C LEU A 153 19.13 9.69 6.82
N PRO A 154 20.14 10.57 6.67
CA PRO A 154 19.91 11.98 6.35
C PRO A 154 19.05 12.13 5.09
N LEU A 155 18.29 13.23 4.98
CA LEU A 155 17.36 13.45 3.88
C LEU A 155 18.04 13.38 2.51
N TRP A 156 19.23 13.96 2.38
CA TRP A 156 19.98 13.96 1.12
C TRP A 156 20.49 12.55 0.74
N VAL A 157 20.94 11.76 1.72
CA VAL A 157 21.35 10.35 1.48
C VAL A 157 20.17 9.52 1.02
N LEU A 158 19.01 9.71 1.68
CA LEU A 158 17.78 9.04 1.31
C LEU A 158 17.33 9.43 -0.11
N ALA A 159 17.45 10.71 -0.48
CA ALA A 159 17.13 11.17 -1.84
C ALA A 159 18.07 10.52 -2.87
N VAL A 160 19.39 10.50 -2.61
CA VAL A 160 20.36 9.84 -3.48
C VAL A 160 20.06 8.34 -3.60
N LEU A 161 19.79 7.66 -2.49
CA LEU A 161 19.46 6.24 -2.49
C LEU A 161 18.17 5.95 -3.26
N THR A 162 17.16 6.80 -3.10
CA THR A 162 15.89 6.69 -3.84
C THR A 162 16.12 6.79 -5.35
N ILE A 163 16.94 7.74 -5.79
CA ILE A 163 17.27 7.90 -7.20
C ILE A 163 18.12 6.74 -7.70
N ALA A 164 19.15 6.33 -6.93
CA ALA A 164 20.07 5.27 -7.32
C ALA A 164 19.39 3.89 -7.41
N ALA A 165 18.43 3.59 -6.53
CA ALA A 165 17.68 2.35 -6.57
C ALA A 165 16.52 2.36 -7.57
N SER A 166 16.20 3.53 -8.16
CA SER A 166 15.08 3.70 -9.08
C SER A 166 15.49 3.51 -10.54
N PRO A 167 14.52 3.23 -11.43
CA PRO A 167 14.75 3.20 -12.87
C PRO A 167 15.19 4.55 -13.47
N TYR A 168 15.18 5.66 -12.72
CA TYR A 168 15.72 6.95 -13.15
C TYR A 168 17.21 6.88 -13.48
N LEU A 169 17.95 6.05 -12.73
CA LEU A 169 19.38 5.82 -12.94
C LEU A 169 19.59 4.35 -13.30
N SER A 170 19.28 4.01 -14.56
CA SER A 170 19.12 2.64 -15.05
C SER A 170 20.33 1.75 -14.73
N TRP A 171 21.56 2.23 -14.90
CA TRP A 171 22.76 1.43 -14.65
C TRP A 171 22.90 1.00 -13.17
N THR A 172 22.56 1.87 -12.19
CA THR A 172 22.58 1.49 -10.76
C THR A 172 21.42 0.59 -10.41
N HIS A 173 20.26 0.84 -11.02
CA HIS A 173 19.09 -0.01 -10.86
C HIS A 173 19.36 -1.42 -11.40
N ASP A 174 19.99 -1.54 -12.56
CA ASP A 174 20.36 -2.82 -13.16
C ASP A 174 21.36 -3.59 -12.28
N ILE A 175 22.37 -2.90 -11.71
CA ILE A 175 23.30 -3.49 -10.75
C ILE A 175 22.56 -4.01 -9.51
N LEU A 176 21.62 -3.23 -8.97
CA LEU A 176 20.80 -3.63 -7.83
C LEU A 176 19.96 -4.88 -8.16
N LEU A 177 19.32 -4.91 -9.33
CA LEU A 177 18.51 -6.05 -9.77
C LEU A 177 19.39 -7.29 -10.02
N GLU A 178 20.56 -7.14 -10.60
CA GLU A 178 21.50 -8.24 -10.80
C GLU A 178 22.01 -8.81 -9.46
N ALA A 179 22.33 -7.93 -8.50
CA ALA A 179 22.71 -8.37 -7.15
C ALA A 179 21.56 -9.10 -6.45
N ALA A 180 20.33 -8.60 -6.60
CA ALA A 180 19.14 -9.26 -6.06
C ALA A 180 18.86 -10.61 -6.76
N ALA A 181 19.07 -10.72 -8.08
CA ALA A 181 18.92 -11.97 -8.82
C ALA A 181 19.97 -13.02 -8.39
N ARG A 182 21.21 -12.61 -8.13
CA ARG A 182 22.24 -13.50 -7.57
C ARG A 182 21.85 -13.97 -6.16
N ALA A 183 21.32 -13.08 -5.33
CA ALA A 183 20.82 -13.42 -4.00
C ALA A 183 19.59 -14.36 -4.08
N ASP A 184 18.71 -14.17 -5.07
CA ASP A 184 17.61 -15.06 -5.36
C ASP A 184 18.07 -16.47 -5.75
N ALA A 185 19.08 -16.58 -6.60
CA ALA A 185 19.66 -17.87 -6.98
C ALA A 185 20.30 -18.58 -5.78
N TRP A 186 21.02 -17.83 -4.92
CA TRP A 186 21.55 -18.37 -3.68
C TRP A 186 20.43 -18.82 -2.72
N SER A 187 19.38 -18.02 -2.57
CA SER A 187 18.26 -18.31 -1.68
C SER A 187 17.48 -19.57 -2.10
N ALA A 188 17.47 -19.90 -3.38
CA ALA A 188 16.86 -21.14 -3.89
C ALA A 188 17.54 -22.39 -3.32
N GLY A 189 18.86 -22.34 -3.11
CA GLY A 189 19.61 -23.42 -2.46
C GLY A 189 19.52 -23.40 -0.93
N ALA A 190 19.65 -22.19 -0.34
CA ALA A 190 19.67 -22.02 1.12
C ALA A 190 18.28 -22.13 1.77
N PHE A 191 17.24 -21.63 1.09
CA PHE A 191 15.87 -21.55 1.60
C PHE A 191 14.84 -22.03 0.55
N PRO A 192 14.92 -23.28 0.08
CA PRO A 192 14.08 -23.78 -1.01
C PRO A 192 12.59 -23.68 -0.69
N PHE A 193 12.20 -23.88 0.57
CA PHE A 193 10.81 -23.73 1.02
C PHE A 193 10.29 -22.30 0.84
N LEU A 194 11.05 -21.30 1.26
CA LEU A 194 10.64 -19.90 1.10
C LEU A 194 10.60 -19.49 -0.37
N LYS A 195 11.54 -19.96 -1.16
CA LYS A 195 11.58 -19.70 -2.61
C LYS A 195 10.36 -20.30 -3.31
N ALA A 196 9.99 -21.53 -2.99
CA ALA A 196 8.79 -22.18 -3.51
C ALA A 196 7.50 -21.48 -3.09
N ASN A 197 7.53 -20.68 -2.02
CA ASN A 197 6.40 -19.92 -1.49
C ASN A 197 6.43 -18.43 -1.85
N GLY A 198 7.10 -18.05 -2.92
CA GLY A 198 7.05 -16.69 -3.46
C GLY A 198 8.14 -15.74 -2.95
N LEU A 199 9.19 -16.23 -2.24
CA LEU A 199 10.35 -15.40 -1.93
C LEU A 199 11.02 -14.97 -3.24
N ASN A 200 10.94 -13.66 -3.52
CA ASN A 200 11.52 -13.05 -4.70
C ASN A 200 12.23 -11.74 -4.30
N LEU A 201 13.55 -11.82 -4.15
CA LEU A 201 14.37 -10.68 -3.76
C LEU A 201 14.47 -9.64 -4.87
N THR A 202 14.41 -10.07 -6.14
CA THR A 202 14.42 -9.17 -7.28
C THR A 202 13.17 -8.30 -7.30
N ALA A 203 11.98 -8.87 -7.10
CA ALA A 203 10.74 -8.11 -6.98
C ALA A 203 10.75 -7.17 -5.76
N SER A 204 11.29 -7.62 -4.62
CA SER A 204 11.46 -6.77 -3.44
C SER A 204 12.43 -5.61 -3.71
N ALA A 205 13.51 -5.84 -4.45
CA ALA A 205 14.48 -4.80 -4.83
C ALA A 205 13.85 -3.74 -5.75
N GLN A 206 12.95 -4.14 -6.65
CA GLN A 206 12.18 -3.21 -7.49
C GLN A 206 11.31 -2.26 -6.68
N LEU A 207 10.87 -2.64 -5.49
CA LEU A 207 10.05 -1.80 -4.61
C LEU A 207 10.86 -0.99 -3.59
N LEU A 208 12.17 -1.23 -3.48
CA LEU A 208 13.03 -0.56 -2.49
C LEU A 208 13.00 0.96 -2.65
N TRP A 209 13.16 1.44 -3.89
CA TRP A 209 13.14 2.88 -4.16
C TRP A 209 11.79 3.51 -3.83
N VAL A 210 10.69 2.79 -4.04
CA VAL A 210 9.34 3.25 -3.72
C VAL A 210 9.16 3.38 -2.20
N MET A 211 9.68 2.44 -1.43
CA MET A 211 9.69 2.51 0.03
C MET A 211 10.51 3.72 0.52
N CYS A 212 11.72 3.91 -0.03
CA CYS A 212 12.56 5.08 0.27
C CYS A 212 11.87 6.39 -0.13
N LEU A 213 11.20 6.41 -1.28
CA LEU A 213 10.36 7.54 -1.72
C LEU A 213 9.26 7.84 -0.70
N GLY A 214 8.58 6.85 -0.15
CA GLY A 214 7.57 7.03 0.89
C GLY A 214 8.12 7.71 2.15
N ILE A 215 9.33 7.32 2.60
CA ILE A 215 10.04 7.99 3.70
C ILE A 215 10.37 9.45 3.33
N LEU A 216 10.90 9.67 2.13
CA LEU A 216 11.27 10.98 1.62
C LEU A 216 10.06 11.93 1.56
N LEU A 217 8.96 11.47 0.97
CA LEU A 217 7.73 12.26 0.82
C LEU A 217 7.13 12.68 2.16
N VAL A 218 7.06 11.76 3.13
CA VAL A 218 6.53 12.11 4.45
C VAL A 218 7.46 13.05 5.22
N ARG A 219 8.77 12.94 5.05
CA ARG A 219 9.74 13.88 5.64
C ARG A 219 9.61 15.27 5.02
N LEU A 220 9.47 15.37 3.72
CA LEU A 220 9.20 16.64 3.02
C LEU A 220 7.86 17.24 3.46
N TYR A 221 6.81 16.43 3.57
CA TYR A 221 5.52 16.88 4.06
C TYR A 221 5.61 17.41 5.51
N THR A 222 6.33 16.73 6.38
CA THR A 222 6.49 17.20 7.78
C THR A 222 7.24 18.53 7.90
N SER A 223 8.09 18.87 6.93
CA SER A 223 8.85 20.12 6.89
C SER A 223 8.13 21.25 6.16
N LEU A 224 7.46 20.97 5.05
CA LEU A 224 6.88 21.95 4.13
C LEU A 224 5.34 22.01 4.18
N GLY A 225 4.69 20.94 4.64
CA GLY A 225 3.23 20.85 4.76
C GLY A 225 2.49 21.13 3.46
N ALA A 226 1.41 21.89 3.55
CA ALA A 226 0.57 22.24 2.42
C ALA A 226 1.31 23.01 1.30
N LYS A 227 2.43 23.67 1.62
CA LYS A 227 3.23 24.42 0.62
C LYS A 227 3.78 23.51 -0.48
N ILE A 228 4.07 22.25 -0.18
CA ILE A 228 4.49 21.26 -1.18
C ILE A 228 3.32 20.38 -1.62
N ALA A 229 2.43 20.03 -0.70
CA ALA A 229 1.36 19.07 -0.96
C ALA A 229 0.36 19.59 -2.00
N VAL A 230 -0.14 20.82 -1.81
CA VAL A 230 -1.16 21.40 -2.70
C VAL A 230 -0.67 21.55 -4.13
N PRO A 231 0.51 22.15 -4.42
CA PRO A 231 1.01 22.23 -5.79
C PRO A 231 1.21 20.87 -6.45
N VAL A 232 1.75 19.87 -5.72
CA VAL A 232 1.98 18.53 -6.26
C VAL A 232 0.66 17.86 -6.62
N VAL A 233 -0.32 17.89 -5.72
CA VAL A 233 -1.64 17.29 -5.96
C VAL A 233 -2.33 17.94 -7.18
N LEU A 234 -2.33 19.27 -7.24
CA LEU A 234 -2.94 20.00 -8.36
C LEU A 234 -2.22 19.74 -9.69
N ALA A 235 -0.88 19.70 -9.69
CA ALA A 235 -0.10 19.43 -10.88
C ALA A 235 -0.37 18.01 -11.41
N VAL A 236 -0.41 17.00 -10.52
CA VAL A 236 -0.70 15.61 -10.92
C VAL A 236 -2.14 15.47 -11.39
N LEU A 237 -3.10 16.11 -10.72
CA LEU A 237 -4.49 16.12 -11.17
C LEU A 237 -4.62 16.74 -12.56
N ALA A 238 -4.02 17.91 -12.80
CA ALA A 238 -4.02 18.56 -14.09
C ALA A 238 -3.39 17.69 -15.17
N LEU A 239 -2.26 17.02 -14.86
CA LEU A 239 -1.58 16.10 -15.76
C LEU A 239 -2.47 14.89 -16.09
N SER A 240 -3.14 14.31 -15.08
CA SER A 240 -4.06 13.17 -15.28
C SER A 240 -5.24 13.56 -16.15
N VAL A 241 -5.85 14.71 -15.88
CA VAL A 241 -6.95 15.27 -16.71
C VAL A 241 -6.45 15.51 -18.14
N TYR A 242 -5.28 16.14 -18.31
CA TYR A 242 -4.71 16.38 -19.64
C TYR A 242 -4.54 15.07 -20.42
N ARG A 243 -4.01 14.01 -19.81
CA ARG A 243 -3.84 12.69 -20.44
C ARG A 243 -5.15 12.03 -20.83
N VAL A 244 -6.18 12.22 -20.02
CA VAL A 244 -7.53 11.71 -20.33
C VAL A 244 -8.05 12.32 -21.63
N PHE A 245 -7.86 13.62 -21.85
CA PHE A 245 -8.34 14.31 -23.06
C PHE A 245 -7.37 14.23 -24.24
N ASN A 246 -6.09 13.94 -23.98
CA ASN A 246 -5.04 13.91 -25.01
C ASN A 246 -4.22 12.62 -24.95
N PRO A 247 -4.85 11.44 -25.15
CA PRO A 247 -4.21 10.14 -24.90
C PRO A 247 -3.03 9.83 -25.83
N TYR A 248 -2.98 10.48 -26.98
CA TYR A 248 -1.97 10.23 -28.04
C TYR A 248 -0.87 11.28 -28.09
N THR A 249 -0.91 12.29 -27.22
CA THR A 249 0.15 13.30 -27.16
C THR A 249 1.22 12.87 -26.19
N GLY A 250 2.42 12.59 -26.71
CA GLY A 250 3.58 12.29 -25.89
C GLY A 250 4.02 13.51 -25.08
N LEU A 251 4.21 13.33 -23.76
CA LEU A 251 4.73 14.34 -22.85
C LEU A 251 6.21 14.12 -22.51
N GLY A 252 6.90 13.32 -23.35
CA GLY A 252 8.31 13.03 -23.18
C GLY A 252 8.61 12.30 -21.88
N VAL A 253 9.51 12.85 -21.04
CA VAL A 253 9.94 12.24 -19.79
C VAL A 253 8.76 12.00 -18.82
N LEU A 254 7.70 12.80 -18.88
CA LEU A 254 6.52 12.63 -18.02
C LEU A 254 5.72 11.36 -18.34
N ASP A 255 5.92 10.75 -19.51
CA ASP A 255 5.27 9.49 -19.89
C ASP A 255 6.02 8.25 -19.41
N ALA A 256 7.24 8.43 -18.92
CA ALA A 256 7.98 7.31 -18.36
C ALA A 256 7.22 6.70 -17.15
N PRO A 257 7.01 5.36 -17.13
CA PRO A 257 6.17 4.72 -16.11
C PRO A 257 6.60 5.01 -14.67
N TYR A 258 7.90 5.10 -14.42
CA TYR A 258 8.44 5.39 -13.09
C TYR A 258 8.21 6.87 -12.68
N VAL A 259 8.20 7.82 -13.66
CA VAL A 259 7.85 9.22 -13.37
C VAL A 259 6.38 9.32 -13.02
N GLN A 260 5.51 8.67 -13.78
CA GLN A 260 4.08 8.61 -13.50
C GLN A 260 3.82 7.99 -12.13
N LEU A 261 4.49 6.89 -11.81
CA LEU A 261 4.37 6.22 -10.51
C LEU A 261 4.82 7.15 -9.37
N THR A 262 5.97 7.82 -9.51
CA THR A 262 6.46 8.77 -8.50
C THR A 262 5.45 9.89 -8.25
N LEU A 263 4.95 10.50 -9.32
CA LEU A 263 3.99 11.59 -9.22
C LEU A 263 2.67 11.13 -8.60
N SER A 264 2.15 9.97 -8.99
CA SER A 264 0.91 9.44 -8.46
C SER A 264 1.03 9.05 -6.97
N LEU A 265 2.16 8.47 -6.56
CA LEU A 265 2.45 8.17 -5.15
C LEU A 265 2.54 9.45 -4.30
N ALA A 266 3.26 10.46 -4.80
CA ALA A 266 3.39 11.74 -4.11
C ALA A 266 2.02 12.43 -3.96
N ALA A 267 1.24 12.50 -5.04
CA ALA A 267 -0.08 13.09 -5.02
C ALA A 267 -1.02 12.33 -4.08
N THR A 268 -1.01 11.00 -4.10
CA THR A 268 -1.86 10.18 -3.24
C THR A 268 -1.54 10.39 -1.75
N LEU A 269 -0.26 10.30 -1.36
CA LEU A 269 0.14 10.49 0.03
C LEU A 269 -0.17 11.91 0.52
N TYR A 270 0.11 12.92 -0.29
CA TYR A 270 -0.15 14.32 0.07
C TYR A 270 -1.64 14.66 0.09
N PHE A 271 -2.41 14.13 -0.87
CA PHE A 271 -3.87 14.30 -0.88
C PHE A 271 -4.50 13.78 0.41
N TRP A 272 -4.17 12.55 0.81
CA TRP A 272 -4.74 11.97 2.02
C TRP A 272 -4.25 12.65 3.30
N ALA A 273 -2.99 13.13 3.32
CA ALA A 273 -2.47 13.93 4.44
C ALA A 273 -3.23 15.27 4.57
N GLU A 274 -3.49 15.96 3.45
CA GLU A 274 -4.26 17.21 3.46
C GLU A 274 -5.74 16.97 3.78
N CYS A 275 -6.36 15.90 3.25
CA CYS A 275 -7.71 15.51 3.63
C CYS A 275 -7.82 15.29 5.14
N ALA A 276 -6.87 14.57 5.74
CA ALA A 276 -6.84 14.35 7.18
C ALA A 276 -6.70 15.67 7.96
N ARG A 277 -5.88 16.60 7.47
CA ARG A 277 -5.68 17.93 8.09
C ARG A 277 -6.96 18.77 7.99
N LEU A 278 -7.55 18.87 6.82
CA LEU A 278 -8.73 19.72 6.56
C LEU A 278 -9.99 19.17 7.22
N LEU A 279 -10.15 17.85 7.23
CA LEU A 279 -11.32 17.16 7.76
C LEU A 279 -11.15 16.73 9.22
N SER A 280 -10.09 17.17 9.90
CA SER A 280 -9.82 16.81 11.30
C SER A 280 -10.98 17.19 12.23
N ALA A 281 -11.69 18.28 11.96
CA ALA A 281 -12.89 18.71 12.70
C ALA A 281 -14.11 17.77 12.45
N GLN A 282 -14.11 17.04 11.34
CA GLN A 282 -15.15 16.09 10.93
C GLN A 282 -14.69 14.64 11.01
N ALA A 283 -13.73 14.35 11.87
CA ALA A 283 -13.10 13.02 11.99
C ALA A 283 -14.13 11.89 12.18
N GLY A 284 -15.28 12.18 12.77
CA GLY A 284 -16.40 11.23 12.92
C GLY A 284 -16.92 10.70 11.58
N ALA A 285 -17.04 11.53 10.56
CA ALA A 285 -17.51 11.13 9.23
C ALA A 285 -16.49 10.24 8.49
N LEU A 286 -15.20 10.42 8.76
CA LEU A 286 -14.12 9.64 8.16
C LEU A 286 -13.86 8.31 8.89
N THR A 287 -14.51 8.09 10.04
CA THR A 287 -14.29 6.89 10.87
C THR A 287 -14.41 5.56 10.10
N PRO A 288 -15.41 5.33 9.22
CA PRO A 288 -15.50 4.06 8.49
C PRO A 288 -14.29 3.83 7.56
N VAL A 289 -13.86 4.88 6.84
CA VAL A 289 -12.72 4.81 5.91
C VAL A 289 -11.43 4.65 6.69
N ALA A 290 -11.23 5.40 7.77
CA ALA A 290 -10.07 5.27 8.63
C ALA A 290 -9.98 3.87 9.27
N ARG A 291 -11.11 3.27 9.65
CA ARG A 291 -11.15 1.88 10.15
C ARG A 291 -10.73 0.88 9.08
N LEU A 292 -11.15 1.05 7.84
CA LEU A 292 -10.67 0.21 6.74
C LEU A 292 -9.15 0.29 6.61
N GLY A 293 -8.58 1.49 6.71
CA GLY A 293 -7.13 1.68 6.71
C GLY A 293 -6.42 1.06 7.91
N GLN A 294 -7.03 1.15 9.10
CA GLN A 294 -6.51 0.51 10.32
C GLN A 294 -6.51 -1.01 10.25
N MET A 295 -7.44 -1.59 9.49
CA MET A 295 -7.60 -3.02 9.28
C MET A 295 -7.15 -3.44 7.86
N SER A 296 -6.30 -2.65 7.22
CA SER A 296 -5.96 -2.81 5.80
C SER A 296 -5.36 -4.17 5.47
N LEU A 297 -4.51 -4.71 6.33
CA LEU A 297 -3.91 -6.04 6.16
C LEU A 297 -4.99 -7.13 6.22
N SER A 298 -5.82 -7.10 7.27
CA SER A 298 -6.92 -8.06 7.43
C SER A 298 -7.94 -7.94 6.30
N ALA A 299 -8.30 -6.73 5.90
CA ALA A 299 -9.22 -6.48 4.80
C ALA A 299 -8.66 -6.97 3.46
N SER A 300 -7.36 -6.73 3.18
CA SER A 300 -6.70 -7.20 1.97
C SER A 300 -6.70 -8.74 1.88
N ILE A 301 -6.49 -9.44 2.99
CA ILE A 301 -6.50 -10.90 3.01
C ILE A 301 -7.92 -11.44 2.82
N VAL A 302 -8.93 -10.84 3.46
CA VAL A 302 -10.33 -11.23 3.26
C VAL A 302 -10.75 -11.04 1.81
N LEU A 303 -10.42 -9.91 1.21
CA LEU A 303 -10.69 -9.64 -0.20
C LEU A 303 -9.95 -10.62 -1.12
N GLY A 304 -8.70 -10.89 -0.82
CA GLY A 304 -7.91 -11.83 -1.59
C GLY A 304 -8.43 -13.26 -1.49
N ALA A 305 -8.79 -13.72 -0.28
CA ALA A 305 -9.41 -15.03 -0.09
C ALA A 305 -10.72 -15.12 -0.88
N LEU A 306 -11.57 -14.09 -0.82
CA LEU A 306 -12.79 -14.04 -1.63
C LEU A 306 -12.49 -14.21 -3.12
N ILE A 307 -11.47 -13.51 -3.61
CA ILE A 307 -11.11 -13.55 -5.03
C ILE A 307 -10.51 -14.89 -5.43
N ILE A 308 -9.73 -15.53 -4.56
CA ILE A 308 -9.24 -16.89 -4.80
C ILE A 308 -10.41 -17.85 -4.94
N TYR A 309 -11.40 -17.77 -4.07
CA TYR A 309 -12.54 -18.70 -4.09
C TYR A 309 -13.57 -18.37 -5.17
N ALA A 310 -13.94 -17.11 -5.34
CA ALA A 310 -14.96 -16.68 -6.30
C ALA A 310 -14.40 -16.34 -7.69
N GLY A 311 -13.12 -15.98 -7.77
CA GLY A 311 -12.48 -15.49 -8.98
C GLY A 311 -12.57 -16.46 -10.18
N PRO A 312 -12.27 -17.75 -10.03
CA PRO A 312 -12.40 -18.73 -11.10
C PRO A 312 -13.83 -18.83 -11.64
N THR A 313 -14.83 -18.82 -10.75
CA THR A 313 -16.24 -18.85 -11.12
C THR A 313 -16.63 -17.56 -11.86
N ILE A 314 -16.22 -16.40 -11.34
CA ILE A 314 -16.43 -15.10 -11.98
C ILE A 314 -15.76 -15.08 -13.36
N LYS A 315 -14.51 -15.55 -13.44
CA LYS A 315 -13.76 -15.58 -14.71
C LYS A 315 -14.37 -16.53 -15.73
N ALA A 316 -14.80 -17.72 -15.31
CA ALA A 316 -15.48 -18.66 -16.18
C ALA A 316 -16.78 -18.07 -16.74
N PHE A 317 -17.55 -17.37 -15.88
CA PHE A 317 -18.77 -16.69 -16.30
C PHE A 317 -18.50 -15.53 -17.27
N THR A 318 -17.49 -14.69 -17.01
CA THR A 318 -17.18 -13.51 -17.84
C THR A 318 -16.48 -13.88 -19.16
N VAL A 319 -15.60 -14.87 -19.16
CA VAL A 319 -14.86 -15.30 -20.37
C VAL A 319 -15.67 -16.25 -21.24
N GLY A 320 -16.50 -17.11 -20.64
CA GLY A 320 -17.32 -18.08 -21.37
C GLY A 320 -18.40 -17.45 -22.26
N GLU A 321 -18.84 -16.24 -21.94
CA GLU A 321 -19.94 -15.55 -22.61
C GLU A 321 -19.51 -14.57 -23.72
N HIS A 322 -18.26 -14.55 -24.15
CA HIS A 322 -17.70 -13.52 -25.08
C HIS A 322 -17.86 -12.07 -24.59
N TYR A 323 -18.26 -11.89 -23.36
CA TYR A 323 -18.71 -10.62 -22.81
C TYR A 323 -17.59 -9.59 -22.67
N VAL A 324 -16.39 -10.05 -22.33
CA VAL A 324 -15.22 -9.17 -22.08
C VAL A 324 -14.59 -8.67 -23.37
N ALA A 325 -14.74 -9.40 -24.47
CA ALA A 325 -14.13 -9.06 -25.77
C ALA A 325 -14.84 -7.89 -26.48
N THR A 326 -16.12 -7.65 -26.17
CA THR A 326 -16.95 -6.69 -26.90
C THR A 326 -16.99 -5.28 -26.32
N GLY A 327 -16.43 -5.05 -25.13
CA GLY A 327 -16.36 -3.71 -24.53
C GLY A 327 -17.72 -3.05 -24.23
N GLY A 328 -18.81 -3.85 -24.18
CA GLY A 328 -20.16 -3.35 -24.03
C GLY A 328 -20.48 -2.83 -22.62
N TRP A 329 -21.61 -2.14 -22.48
CA TRP A 329 -22.15 -1.63 -21.21
C TRP A 329 -22.27 -2.72 -20.13
N GLY A 330 -22.49 -3.97 -20.52
CA GLY A 330 -22.56 -5.09 -19.59
C GLY A 330 -21.26 -5.30 -18.81
N THR A 331 -20.10 -5.18 -19.45
CA THR A 331 -18.80 -5.30 -18.76
C THR A 331 -18.62 -4.17 -17.73
N ALA A 332 -19.07 -2.95 -18.04
CA ALA A 332 -19.04 -1.83 -17.10
C ALA A 332 -19.95 -2.09 -15.88
N VAL A 333 -21.11 -2.68 -16.07
CA VAL A 333 -22.03 -3.06 -14.98
C VAL A 333 -21.39 -4.12 -14.08
N TYR A 334 -20.82 -5.19 -14.64
CA TYR A 334 -20.15 -6.23 -13.86
C TYR A 334 -18.95 -5.69 -13.10
N TRP A 335 -18.13 -4.85 -13.73
CA TRP A 335 -17.02 -4.17 -13.07
C TRP A 335 -17.48 -3.31 -11.89
N THR A 336 -18.52 -2.49 -12.12
CA THR A 336 -19.07 -1.63 -11.06
C THR A 336 -19.66 -2.47 -9.93
N ALA A 337 -20.41 -3.53 -10.25
CA ALA A 337 -20.96 -4.44 -9.26
C ALA A 337 -19.85 -5.14 -8.44
N PHE A 338 -18.78 -5.59 -9.09
CA PHE A 338 -17.62 -6.18 -8.43
C PHE A 338 -16.95 -5.19 -7.45
N LEU A 339 -16.74 -3.93 -7.87
CA LEU A 339 -16.17 -2.91 -6.99
C LEU A 339 -17.07 -2.62 -5.79
N ILE A 340 -18.37 -2.42 -6.03
CA ILE A 340 -19.34 -2.16 -4.97
C ILE A 340 -19.38 -3.34 -3.98
N LEU A 341 -19.46 -4.57 -4.48
CA LEU A 341 -19.48 -5.76 -3.64
C LEU A 341 -18.20 -5.90 -2.82
N GLY A 342 -17.04 -5.68 -3.44
CA GLY A 342 -15.75 -5.70 -2.75
C GLY A 342 -15.66 -4.65 -1.65
N ILE A 343 -16.13 -3.43 -1.90
CA ILE A 343 -16.19 -2.36 -0.90
C ILE A 343 -17.15 -2.75 0.24
N ILE A 344 -18.34 -3.26 -0.08
CA ILE A 344 -19.32 -3.71 0.93
C ILE A 344 -18.72 -4.79 1.82
N ILE A 345 -18.03 -5.77 1.23
CA ILE A 345 -17.39 -6.86 1.98
C ILE A 345 -16.27 -6.31 2.86
N ALA A 346 -15.39 -5.46 2.33
CA ALA A 346 -14.29 -4.89 3.10
C ALA A 346 -14.79 -4.03 4.28
N VAL A 347 -15.74 -3.14 4.02
CA VAL A 347 -16.32 -2.25 5.05
C VAL A 347 -17.19 -3.05 6.01
N GLY A 348 -17.98 -4.00 5.51
CA GLY A 348 -18.82 -4.88 6.31
C GLY A 348 -18.00 -5.76 7.27
N PHE A 349 -16.90 -6.33 6.77
CA PHE A 349 -15.94 -7.06 7.61
C PHE A 349 -15.37 -6.15 8.72
N CYS A 350 -14.90 -4.96 8.38
CA CYS A 350 -14.37 -4.02 9.36
C CYS A 350 -15.43 -3.60 10.40
N ALA A 351 -16.67 -3.38 9.97
CA ALA A 351 -17.77 -3.02 10.85
C ALA A 351 -18.16 -4.18 11.80
N LEU A 352 -18.26 -5.39 11.26
CA LEU A 352 -18.56 -6.59 12.03
C LEU A 352 -17.47 -6.87 13.07
N TRP A 353 -16.21 -6.86 12.64
CA TRP A 353 -15.07 -7.07 13.53
C TRP A 353 -15.01 -6.01 14.62
N ALA A 354 -15.21 -4.74 14.31
CA ALA A 354 -15.21 -3.65 15.28
C ALA A 354 -16.33 -3.80 16.35
N ARG A 355 -17.45 -4.45 15.99
CA ARG A 355 -18.53 -4.78 16.95
C ARG A 355 -18.15 -5.94 17.84
N MET A 356 -17.53 -6.98 17.27
CA MET A 356 -17.16 -8.21 18.00
C MET A 356 -15.96 -7.99 18.91
N ALA A 357 -14.98 -7.22 18.45
CA ALA A 357 -13.69 -7.05 19.11
C ALA A 357 -13.50 -5.61 19.65
N ARG A 358 -14.47 -5.10 20.38
CA ARG A 358 -14.43 -3.74 20.96
C ARG A 358 -13.19 -3.49 21.83
N SER A 359 -12.70 -4.53 22.50
CA SER A 359 -11.50 -4.49 23.35
C SER A 359 -10.18 -4.30 22.57
N LEU A 360 -10.17 -4.58 21.27
CA LEU A 360 -8.97 -4.50 20.42
C LEU A 360 -8.73 -3.13 19.80
N ALA A 361 -9.34 -2.07 20.35
CA ALA A 361 -9.11 -0.66 19.98
C ALA A 361 -9.19 -0.38 18.46
N GLY A 362 -10.13 -1.04 17.76
CA GLY A 362 -10.35 -0.83 16.32
C GLY A 362 -9.29 -1.47 15.41
N ARG A 363 -8.41 -2.33 15.94
CA ARG A 363 -7.47 -3.12 15.14
C ARG A 363 -8.17 -4.31 14.50
N GLY A 364 -7.83 -4.65 13.25
CA GLY A 364 -8.24 -5.89 12.62
C GLY A 364 -7.63 -7.12 13.31
N PRO A 365 -8.12 -8.34 13.01
CA PRO A 365 -7.60 -9.54 13.64
C PRO A 365 -6.09 -9.72 13.47
N LEU A 366 -5.56 -9.49 12.30
CA LEU A 366 -4.13 -9.63 12.03
C LEU A 366 -3.33 -8.48 12.61
N GLU A 367 -3.83 -7.26 12.50
CA GLU A 367 -3.22 -6.08 13.12
C GLU A 367 -3.21 -6.20 14.66
N ALA A 368 -4.22 -6.83 15.26
CA ALA A 368 -4.27 -7.09 16.69
C ALA A 368 -3.22 -8.14 17.10
N ILE A 369 -3.11 -9.24 16.36
CA ILE A 369 -2.08 -10.27 16.57
C ILE A 369 -0.68 -9.64 16.45
N LEU A 370 -0.43 -8.86 15.39
CA LEU A 370 0.83 -8.16 15.21
C LEU A 370 1.16 -7.20 16.35
N ALA A 371 0.15 -6.49 16.86
CA ALA A 371 0.33 -5.58 17.99
C ALA A 371 0.62 -6.32 19.28
N LEU A 372 -0.07 -7.44 19.54
CA LEU A 372 0.13 -8.28 20.71
C LEU A 372 1.56 -8.85 20.72
N ILE A 373 2.00 -9.48 19.62
CA ILE A 373 3.33 -10.09 19.51
C ILE A 373 4.43 -9.02 19.58
N SER A 374 4.19 -7.81 19.05
CA SER A 374 5.17 -6.71 19.12
C SER A 374 5.20 -5.95 20.44
N GLY A 375 4.48 -6.40 21.46
CA GLY A 375 4.42 -5.75 22.77
C GLY A 375 3.73 -4.38 22.75
N ARG A 376 2.82 -4.16 21.80
CA ARG A 376 2.07 -2.88 21.60
C ARG A 376 0.58 -3.07 21.91
N GLY A 377 0.29 -4.01 22.79
CA GLY A 377 -1.06 -4.30 23.26
C GLY A 377 -1.71 -3.14 24.04
#